data_8210ade6149ecbda50ad2fae0dff14dd
#
_entry.id   8210ade6149ecbda50ad2fae0dff14dd
#
_cell.length_a   1.000
_cell.length_b   1.000
_cell.length_c   1.000
_cell.angle_alpha   90.00
_cell.angle_beta   90.00
_cell.angle_gamma   90.00
#
_symmetry.space_group_name_H-M   'P 1'
#
loop_
_entity.id
_entity.type
_entity.pdbx_description
1 polymer ?
#
loop_
_entity_poly.entity_id
_entity_poly.type
_entity_poly.pdbx_seq_one_letter_code
_entity_poly.pdbx_strand_id
1 'polypeptide(L)'
;FAILQSVSNDEETVSDWPLTLEPLEWLAPTAFCFAAVGLTGGPGWIIGTLAFGQNLATVCLVMLSVFLLFPFVLLSMLDMQNMFVPFSPEVGRSVTRCEEAWGGFYLSAALIFFGTFLTFFVASLFAPVAAAAVCIFTATAGAFIYFAMLGRLAKAIGQSVNDAPKQNDIDEVREAERARDAGG
;
A
#
# COMPACT_ATOMS: atom_id res chain seq x y z
N PHE A 1 4.76 -9.55 3.49
CA PHE A 1 5.33 -9.62 2.12
C PHE A 1 4.92 -10.92 1.42
N ALA A 2 5.16 -12.11 1.97
CA ALA A 2 4.73 -13.38 1.36
C ALA A 2 3.25 -13.37 0.95
N ILE A 3 2.35 -12.90 1.82
CA ILE A 3 0.91 -12.74 1.51
C ILE A 3 0.68 -11.75 0.37
N LEU A 4 1.35 -10.60 0.39
CA LEU A 4 1.22 -9.59 -0.66
C LEU A 4 1.67 -10.17 -2.00
N GLN A 5 2.79 -10.87 -2.04
CA GLN A 5 3.36 -11.47 -3.23
C GLN A 5 2.49 -12.60 -3.78
N SER A 6 2.03 -13.54 -2.93
CA SER A 6 1.17 -14.64 -3.38
C SER A 6 -0.18 -14.12 -3.92
N VAL A 7 -0.80 -13.13 -3.26
CA VAL A 7 -2.05 -12.52 -3.75
C VAL A 7 -1.84 -11.75 -5.06
N SER A 8 -0.71 -11.07 -5.23
CA SER A 8 -0.40 -10.37 -6.49
C SER A 8 -0.16 -11.34 -7.65
N ASN A 9 0.37 -12.53 -7.36
CA ASN A 9 0.64 -13.60 -8.34
C ASN A 9 -0.52 -14.56 -8.58
N ASP A 10 -1.70 -14.34 -7.96
CA ASP A 10 -2.86 -15.25 -8.05
C ASP A 10 -2.62 -16.66 -7.47
N GLU A 11 -1.70 -16.81 -6.54
CA GLU A 11 -1.47 -18.07 -5.88
C GLU A 11 -2.56 -18.35 -4.83
N GLU A 12 -3.17 -19.54 -4.88
CA GLU A 12 -4.20 -19.95 -3.92
C GLU A 12 -3.64 -20.18 -2.51
N THR A 13 -2.35 -20.46 -2.41
CA THR A 13 -1.64 -20.74 -1.15
C THR A 13 -0.35 -19.93 -1.08
N VAL A 14 -0.01 -19.48 0.12
CA VAL A 14 1.29 -18.82 0.38
C VAL A 14 2.36 -19.90 0.39
N SER A 15 3.03 -20.12 -0.76
CA SER A 15 4.09 -21.15 -0.91
C SER A 15 5.41 -20.69 -0.29
N ASP A 16 5.74 -19.43 -0.43
CA ASP A 16 7.03 -18.86 -0.01
C ASP A 16 6.94 -18.24 1.39
N TRP A 17 6.47 -19.04 2.36
CA TRP A 17 6.48 -18.59 3.74
C TRP A 17 7.92 -18.60 4.28
N PRO A 18 8.45 -17.46 4.74
CA PRO A 18 9.82 -17.38 5.22
C PRO A 18 10.02 -18.33 6.39
N LEU A 19 11.03 -19.20 6.28
CA LEU A 19 11.37 -20.13 7.35
C LEU A 19 11.84 -19.36 8.57
N THR A 20 11.31 -19.72 9.74
CA THR A 20 11.63 -19.07 11.03
C THR A 20 13.12 -19.14 11.40
N LEU A 21 13.90 -19.97 10.72
CA LEU A 21 15.31 -20.20 10.96
C LEU A 21 16.25 -19.31 10.14
N GLU A 22 15.74 -18.53 9.18
CA GLU A 22 16.54 -17.64 8.36
C GLU A 22 16.18 -16.17 8.63
N PRO A 23 16.77 -15.55 9.68
CA PRO A 23 16.43 -14.17 10.07
C PRO A 23 16.75 -13.12 8.99
N LEU A 24 17.66 -13.44 8.06
CA LEU A 24 18.01 -12.56 6.94
C LEU A 24 16.87 -12.40 5.94
N GLU A 25 16.02 -13.42 5.74
CA GLU A 25 14.84 -13.34 4.87
C GLU A 25 13.79 -12.36 5.38
N TRP A 26 13.72 -12.17 6.71
CA TRP A 26 12.81 -11.22 7.34
C TRP A 26 13.34 -9.78 7.33
N LEU A 27 14.66 -9.62 7.21
CA LEU A 27 15.30 -8.32 7.34
C LEU A 27 14.90 -7.37 6.19
N ALA A 28 14.95 -7.85 4.95
CA ALA A 28 14.63 -7.03 3.78
C ALA A 28 13.18 -6.55 3.78
N PRO A 29 12.13 -7.43 3.90
CA PRO A 29 10.75 -7.00 3.99
C PRO A 29 10.49 -6.02 5.13
N THR A 30 11.07 -6.28 6.29
CA THR A 30 10.93 -5.44 7.48
C THR A 30 11.56 -4.06 7.24
N ALA A 31 12.74 -4.01 6.63
CA ALA A 31 13.42 -2.75 6.28
C ALA A 31 12.59 -1.90 5.30
N PHE A 32 11.98 -2.51 4.27
CA PHE A 32 11.07 -1.81 3.36
C PHE A 32 9.87 -1.21 4.10
N CYS A 33 9.24 -1.96 5.01
CA CYS A 33 8.12 -1.45 5.82
C CYS A 33 8.56 -0.26 6.71
N PHE A 34 9.68 -0.38 7.42
CA PHE A 34 10.18 0.71 8.26
C PHE A 34 10.57 1.95 7.45
N ALA A 35 11.24 1.76 6.32
CA ALA A 35 11.57 2.86 5.41
C ALA A 35 10.31 3.56 4.90
N ALA A 36 9.29 2.80 4.47
CA ALA A 36 8.03 3.35 4.01
C ALA A 36 7.30 4.12 5.12
N VAL A 37 7.23 3.58 6.35
CA VAL A 37 6.63 4.29 7.50
C VAL A 37 7.38 5.57 7.83
N GLY A 38 8.72 5.53 7.84
CA GLY A 38 9.56 6.70 8.10
C GLY A 38 9.37 7.81 7.08
N LEU A 39 9.36 7.44 5.78
CA LEU A 39 9.17 8.40 4.68
C LEU A 39 7.76 8.98 4.64
N THR A 40 6.75 8.20 4.98
CA THR A 40 5.35 8.67 4.97
C THR A 40 4.97 9.43 6.23
N GLY A 41 5.55 9.10 7.37
CA GLY A 41 5.33 9.81 8.64
C GLY A 41 6.06 11.16 8.72
N GLY A 42 7.23 11.27 8.08
CA GLY A 42 8.06 12.47 8.10
C GLY A 42 7.33 13.74 7.69
N PRO A 43 6.70 13.81 6.51
CA PRO A 43 5.95 14.98 6.07
C PRO A 43 4.83 15.37 7.06
N GLY A 44 4.06 14.39 7.55
CA GLY A 44 3.02 14.62 8.54
C GLY A 44 3.57 15.21 9.85
N TRP A 45 4.73 14.71 10.30
CA TRP A 45 5.38 15.23 11.50
C TRP A 45 5.91 16.65 11.32
N ILE A 46 6.57 16.95 10.19
CA ILE A 46 7.09 18.28 9.89
C ILE A 46 5.94 19.30 9.80
N ILE A 47 4.94 19.01 8.98
CA ILE A 47 3.78 19.92 8.82
C ILE A 47 3.03 20.07 10.14
N GLY A 48 2.82 18.96 10.85
CA GLY A 48 2.11 18.99 12.15
C GLY A 48 2.83 19.81 13.20
N THR A 49 4.15 19.66 13.35
CA THR A 49 4.94 20.43 14.32
C THR A 49 5.00 21.92 13.97
N LEU A 50 5.09 22.26 12.69
CA LEU A 50 5.09 23.65 12.24
C LEU A 50 3.74 24.33 12.42
N ALA A 51 2.63 23.62 12.16
CA ALA A 51 1.29 24.19 12.21
C ALA A 51 0.68 24.20 13.62
N PHE A 52 0.90 23.14 14.39
CA PHE A 52 0.21 22.88 15.66
C PHE A 52 1.15 22.73 16.86
N GLY A 53 2.46 22.64 16.63
CA GLY A 53 3.42 22.29 17.70
C GLY A 53 3.35 20.80 18.05
N GLN A 54 3.94 20.41 19.19
CA GLN A 54 3.93 19.03 19.66
C GLN A 54 2.66 18.74 20.47
N ASN A 55 1.59 18.34 19.80
CA ASN A 55 0.31 18.02 20.42
C ASN A 55 -0.41 16.86 19.71
N LEU A 56 -1.61 16.53 20.21
CA LEU A 56 -2.42 15.44 19.65
C LEU A 56 -2.75 15.64 18.17
N ALA A 57 -2.96 16.88 17.71
CA ALA A 57 -3.24 17.16 16.30
C ALA A 57 -2.08 16.78 15.40
N THR A 58 -0.83 16.99 15.84
CA THR A 58 0.36 16.53 15.12
C THR A 58 0.39 15.00 15.00
N VAL A 59 0.07 14.29 16.08
CA VAL A 59 -0.01 12.82 16.04
C VAL A 59 -1.08 12.35 15.05
N CYS A 60 -2.27 12.97 15.08
CA CYS A 60 -3.33 12.66 14.12
C CYS A 60 -2.89 12.91 12.67
N LEU A 61 -2.16 13.99 12.42
CA LEU A 61 -1.67 14.33 11.09
C LEU A 61 -0.60 13.33 10.60
N VAL A 62 0.29 12.88 11.49
CA VAL A 62 1.27 11.82 11.19
C VAL A 62 0.54 10.53 10.83
N MET A 63 -0.43 10.12 11.63
CA MET A 63 -1.21 8.91 11.37
C MET A 63 -1.96 8.99 10.03
N LEU A 64 -2.56 10.15 9.73
CA LEU A 64 -3.23 10.39 8.45
C LEU A 64 -2.24 10.35 7.29
N SER A 65 -1.06 10.95 7.43
CA SER A 65 0.00 10.94 6.43
C SER A 65 0.47 9.50 6.14
N VAL A 66 0.72 8.71 7.18
CA VAL A 66 1.07 7.30 7.03
C VAL A 66 -0.08 6.53 6.37
N PHE A 67 -1.32 6.70 6.82
CA PHE A 67 -2.47 6.01 6.25
C PHE A 67 -2.62 6.27 4.74
N LEU A 68 -2.46 7.51 4.30
CA LEU A 68 -2.64 7.87 2.89
C LEU A 68 -1.43 7.52 2.02
N LEU A 69 -0.21 7.75 2.51
CA LEU A 69 1.00 7.64 1.69
C LEU A 69 1.67 6.27 1.76
N PHE A 70 1.48 5.52 2.86
CA PHE A 70 2.18 4.26 3.07
C PHE A 70 1.93 3.22 1.96
N PRO A 71 0.68 2.93 1.51
CA PRO A 71 0.46 1.96 0.45
C PRO A 71 1.12 2.39 -0.86
N PHE A 72 1.05 3.68 -1.18
CA PHE A 72 1.67 4.25 -2.37
C PHE A 72 3.19 4.14 -2.35
N VAL A 73 3.83 4.57 -1.26
CA VAL A 73 5.29 4.53 -1.10
C VAL A 73 5.80 3.09 -1.06
N LEU A 74 5.13 2.21 -0.33
CA LEU A 74 5.52 0.80 -0.24
C LEU A 74 5.44 0.11 -1.61
N LEU A 75 4.35 0.29 -2.36
CA LEU A 75 4.21 -0.27 -3.70
C LEU A 75 5.24 0.31 -4.67
N SER A 76 5.52 1.62 -4.59
CA SER A 76 6.57 2.25 -5.41
C SER A 76 7.96 1.71 -5.12
N MET A 77 8.30 1.51 -3.84
CA MET A 77 9.58 0.92 -3.45
C MET A 77 9.71 -0.53 -3.92
N LEU A 78 8.62 -1.30 -3.87
CA LEU A 78 8.60 -2.69 -4.33
C LEU A 78 8.73 -2.78 -5.86
N ASP A 79 8.05 -1.91 -6.58
CA ASP A 79 8.11 -1.82 -8.04
C ASP A 79 9.53 -1.49 -8.52
N MET A 80 10.16 -0.50 -7.88
CA MET A 80 11.53 -0.08 -8.18
C MET A 80 12.61 -0.99 -7.56
N GLN A 81 12.22 -1.97 -6.73
CA GLN A 81 13.13 -2.84 -5.95
C GLN A 81 14.20 -2.06 -5.16
N ASN A 82 13.88 -0.84 -4.75
CA ASN A 82 14.81 0.06 -4.10
C ASN A 82 14.12 0.85 -2.98
N MET A 83 14.66 0.73 -1.75
CA MET A 83 14.13 1.41 -0.56
C MET A 83 14.30 2.94 -0.59
N PHE A 84 15.21 3.45 -1.43
CA PHE A 84 15.49 4.89 -1.51
C PHE A 84 14.72 5.60 -2.63
N VAL A 85 13.94 4.87 -3.42
CA VAL A 85 13.11 5.44 -4.49
C VAL A 85 11.62 5.33 -4.08
N PRO A 86 11.08 6.32 -3.35
CA PRO A 86 9.72 6.27 -2.82
C PRO A 86 8.64 6.55 -3.87
N PHE A 87 9.02 6.82 -5.10
CA PHE A 87 8.11 7.17 -6.18
C PHE A 87 8.40 6.36 -7.44
N SER A 88 7.41 5.58 -7.86
CA SER A 88 7.37 4.93 -9.17
C SER A 88 6.39 5.67 -10.09
N PRO A 89 6.79 6.02 -11.33
CA PRO A 89 5.89 6.62 -12.30
C PRO A 89 4.69 5.73 -12.64
N GLU A 90 4.87 4.40 -12.60
CA GLU A 90 3.82 3.43 -12.90
C GLU A 90 2.76 3.42 -11.80
N VAL A 91 3.19 3.32 -10.54
CA VAL A 91 2.29 3.43 -9.38
C VAL A 91 1.62 4.81 -9.35
N GLY A 92 2.34 5.90 -9.69
CA GLY A 92 1.77 7.24 -9.77
C GLY A 92 0.64 7.34 -10.81
N ARG A 93 0.83 6.78 -12.00
CA ARG A 93 -0.18 6.75 -13.06
C ARG A 93 -1.37 5.85 -12.70
N SER A 94 -1.17 4.81 -11.91
CA SER A 94 -2.23 3.89 -11.50
C SER A 94 -3.29 4.56 -10.63
N VAL A 95 -2.94 5.60 -9.88
CA VAL A 95 -3.89 6.33 -9.03
C VAL A 95 -5.04 6.91 -9.85
N THR A 96 -4.75 7.40 -11.07
CA THR A 96 -5.77 7.95 -11.99
C THR A 96 -6.39 6.89 -12.89
N ARG A 97 -5.68 5.79 -13.19
CA ARG A 97 -6.18 4.73 -14.07
C ARG A 97 -7.04 3.70 -13.34
N CYS A 98 -6.74 3.44 -12.09
CA CYS A 98 -7.39 2.43 -11.25
C CYS A 98 -8.07 3.09 -10.04
N GLU A 99 -8.79 4.19 -10.24
CA GLU A 99 -9.45 4.94 -9.15
C GLU A 99 -10.35 4.06 -8.29
N GLU A 100 -11.10 3.15 -8.89
CA GLU A 100 -11.98 2.22 -8.17
C GLU A 100 -11.19 1.26 -7.26
N ALA A 101 -10.05 0.74 -7.74
CA ALA A 101 -9.20 -0.15 -6.95
C ALA A 101 -8.56 0.59 -5.77
N TRP A 102 -8.06 1.81 -5.98
CA TRP A 102 -7.52 2.65 -4.92
C TRP A 102 -8.59 3.09 -3.93
N GLY A 103 -9.76 3.52 -4.41
CA GLY A 103 -10.90 3.90 -3.56
C GLY A 103 -11.39 2.74 -2.72
N GLY A 104 -11.57 1.56 -3.33
CA GLY A 104 -11.94 0.32 -2.64
C GLY A 104 -10.92 -0.10 -1.58
N PHE A 105 -9.62 0.03 -1.89
CA PHE A 105 -8.55 -0.23 -0.94
C PHE A 105 -8.62 0.70 0.28
N TYR A 106 -8.67 2.03 0.06
CA TYR A 106 -8.72 2.99 1.17
C TYR A 106 -9.98 2.87 2.02
N LEU A 107 -11.13 2.63 1.40
CA LEU A 107 -12.37 2.40 2.13
C LEU A 107 -12.28 1.16 3.01
N SER A 108 -11.81 0.06 2.46
CA SER A 108 -11.67 -1.20 3.20
C SER A 108 -10.60 -1.10 4.30
N ALA A 109 -9.48 -0.43 4.03
CA ALA A 109 -8.44 -0.16 5.03
C ALA A 109 -9.00 0.69 6.19
N ALA A 110 -9.77 1.74 5.89
CA ALA A 110 -10.42 2.57 6.90
C ALA A 110 -11.38 1.74 7.78
N LEU A 111 -12.16 0.83 7.18
CA LEU A 111 -13.05 -0.07 7.92
C LEU A 111 -12.29 -1.03 8.86
N ILE A 112 -11.14 -1.56 8.41
CA ILE A 112 -10.29 -2.42 9.24
C ILE A 112 -9.73 -1.63 10.43
N PHE A 113 -9.19 -0.44 10.21
CA PHE A 113 -8.67 0.41 11.28
C PHE A 113 -9.77 0.82 12.26
N PHE A 114 -10.95 1.21 11.76
CA PHE A 114 -12.09 1.57 12.58
C PHE A 114 -12.59 0.37 13.40
N GLY A 115 -12.70 -0.81 12.79
CA GLY A 115 -13.08 -2.05 13.47
C GLY A 115 -12.10 -2.44 14.58
N THR A 116 -10.79 -2.35 14.30
CA THR A 116 -9.73 -2.61 15.28
C THR A 116 -9.79 -1.62 16.45
N PHE A 117 -9.96 -0.33 16.14
CA PHE A 117 -10.13 0.71 17.15
C PHE A 117 -11.37 0.47 18.02
N LEU A 118 -12.51 0.18 17.41
CA LEU A 118 -13.76 -0.09 18.14
C LEU A 118 -13.63 -1.32 19.05
N THR A 119 -13.01 -2.39 18.55
CA THR A 119 -12.77 -3.62 19.32
C THR A 119 -11.88 -3.34 20.53
N PHE A 120 -10.79 -2.58 20.34
CA PHE A 120 -9.91 -2.15 21.43
C PHE A 120 -10.67 -1.28 22.44
N PHE A 121 -11.43 -0.30 21.97
CA PHE A 121 -12.21 0.59 22.81
C PHE A 121 -13.20 -0.18 23.68
N VAL A 122 -13.96 -1.08 23.08
CA VAL A 122 -14.91 -1.92 23.82
C VAL A 122 -14.20 -2.83 24.81
N ALA A 123 -13.12 -3.50 24.42
CA ALA A 123 -12.36 -4.38 25.30
C ALA A 123 -11.76 -3.62 26.50
N SER A 124 -11.32 -2.38 26.30
CA SER A 124 -10.75 -1.54 27.37
C SER A 124 -11.74 -1.18 28.48
N LEU A 125 -13.05 -1.25 28.20
CA LEU A 125 -14.10 -1.00 29.19
C LEU A 125 -14.25 -2.14 30.22
N PHE A 126 -13.77 -3.36 29.89
CA PHE A 126 -13.96 -4.53 30.75
C PHE A 126 -12.72 -4.82 31.60
N ALA A 127 -11.55 -5.03 30.97
CA ALA A 127 -10.33 -5.32 31.68
C ALA A 127 -9.09 -4.97 30.85
N PRO A 128 -8.11 -4.23 31.37
CA PRO A 128 -6.95 -3.77 30.61
C PRO A 128 -6.08 -4.91 30.06
N VAL A 129 -5.95 -6.02 30.78
CA VAL A 129 -5.17 -7.19 30.32
C VAL A 129 -5.88 -7.90 29.17
N ALA A 130 -7.20 -8.08 29.26
CA ALA A 130 -8.00 -8.65 28.18
C ALA A 130 -8.00 -7.74 26.96
N ALA A 131 -8.07 -6.42 27.15
CA ALA A 131 -7.97 -5.45 26.07
C ALA A 131 -6.65 -5.55 25.31
N ALA A 132 -5.52 -5.71 26.01
CA ALA A 132 -4.22 -5.88 25.38
C ALA A 132 -4.16 -7.16 24.50
N ALA A 133 -4.64 -8.30 25.03
CA ALA A 133 -4.67 -9.54 24.26
C ALA A 133 -5.56 -9.42 23.01
N VAL A 134 -6.78 -8.91 23.18
CA VAL A 134 -7.70 -8.68 22.03
C VAL A 134 -7.10 -7.72 21.00
N CYS A 135 -6.41 -6.66 21.46
CA CYS A 135 -5.75 -5.71 20.58
C CYS A 135 -4.65 -6.38 19.73
N ILE A 136 -3.82 -7.22 20.33
CA ILE A 136 -2.76 -7.95 19.61
C ILE A 136 -3.37 -8.85 18.54
N PHE A 137 -4.40 -9.63 18.86
CA PHE A 137 -5.03 -10.53 17.90
C PHE A 137 -5.72 -9.77 16.77
N THR A 138 -6.49 -8.73 17.07
CA THR A 138 -7.19 -7.93 16.05
C THR A 138 -6.23 -7.12 15.20
N ALA A 139 -5.18 -6.56 15.77
CA ALA A 139 -4.15 -5.84 15.01
C ALA A 139 -3.38 -6.78 14.07
N THR A 140 -3.04 -7.99 14.55
CA THR A 140 -2.38 -9.00 13.72
C THR A 140 -3.28 -9.46 12.57
N ALA A 141 -4.53 -9.80 12.86
CA ALA A 141 -5.50 -10.17 11.82
C ALA A 141 -5.74 -9.02 10.83
N GLY A 142 -5.88 -7.79 11.33
CA GLY A 142 -6.00 -6.59 10.51
C GLY A 142 -4.80 -6.37 9.59
N ALA A 143 -3.58 -6.61 10.08
CA ALA A 143 -2.37 -6.52 9.27
C ALA A 143 -2.35 -7.57 8.14
N PHE A 144 -2.73 -8.82 8.41
CA PHE A 144 -2.82 -9.85 7.36
C PHE A 144 -3.84 -9.46 6.27
N ILE A 145 -5.03 -9.00 6.68
CA ILE A 145 -6.06 -8.56 5.73
C ILE A 145 -5.57 -7.35 4.93
N TYR A 146 -4.91 -6.38 5.59
CA TYR A 146 -4.36 -5.20 4.94
C TYR A 146 -3.34 -5.56 3.85
N PHE A 147 -2.38 -6.45 4.15
CA PHE A 147 -1.38 -6.88 3.16
C PHE A 147 -1.99 -7.72 2.03
N ALA A 148 -3.02 -8.52 2.31
CA ALA A 148 -3.77 -9.23 1.25
C ALA A 148 -4.49 -8.25 0.32
N MET A 149 -5.10 -7.19 0.87
CA MET A 149 -5.74 -6.13 0.07
C MET A 149 -4.72 -5.33 -0.73
N LEU A 150 -3.56 -5.04 -0.15
CA LEU A 150 -2.46 -4.36 -0.83
C LEU A 150 -1.93 -5.22 -2.01
N GLY A 151 -1.88 -6.55 -1.85
CA GLY A 151 -1.56 -7.49 -2.93
C GLY A 151 -2.58 -7.45 -4.08
N ARG A 152 -3.89 -7.38 -3.76
CA ARG A 152 -4.94 -7.21 -4.79
C ARG A 152 -4.81 -5.88 -5.52
N LEU A 153 -4.48 -4.81 -4.81
CA LEU A 153 -4.22 -3.51 -5.41
C LEU A 153 -3.00 -3.57 -6.34
N ALA A 154 -1.89 -4.18 -5.90
CA ALA A 154 -0.69 -4.38 -6.72
C ALA A 154 -1.00 -5.16 -8.01
N LYS A 155 -1.83 -6.22 -7.92
CA LYS A 155 -2.30 -6.98 -9.09
C LYS A 155 -3.12 -6.11 -10.04
N ALA A 156 -4.07 -5.32 -9.54
CA ALA A 156 -4.89 -4.44 -10.38
C ALA A 156 -4.02 -3.40 -11.11
N ILE A 157 -2.99 -2.87 -10.45
CA ILE A 157 -2.00 -1.97 -11.06
C ILE A 157 -1.24 -2.68 -12.17
N GLY A 158 -0.71 -3.88 -11.91
CA GLY A 158 0.03 -4.68 -12.89
C GLY A 158 -0.82 -5.02 -14.13
N GLN A 159 -2.08 -5.36 -13.93
CA GLN A 159 -3.01 -5.58 -15.05
C GLN A 159 -3.24 -4.31 -15.87
N SER A 160 -3.46 -3.17 -15.23
CA SER A 160 -3.67 -1.89 -15.92
C SER A 160 -2.45 -1.43 -16.72
N VAL A 161 -1.25 -1.81 -16.30
CA VAL A 161 0.00 -1.52 -17.03
C VAL A 161 0.13 -2.44 -18.24
N ASN A 162 -0.23 -3.71 -18.10
CA ASN A 162 -0.16 -4.68 -19.20
C ASN A 162 -1.26 -4.45 -20.27
N ASP A 163 -2.43 -3.97 -19.87
CA ASP A 163 -3.56 -3.66 -20.76
C ASP A 163 -3.40 -2.29 -21.44
N ALA A 164 -2.47 -1.45 -21.00
CA ALA A 164 -2.19 -0.18 -21.65
C ALA A 164 -1.58 -0.43 -23.04
N PRO A 165 -2.14 0.15 -24.13
CA PRO A 165 -1.58 -0.02 -25.45
C PRO A 165 -0.11 0.43 -25.45
N LYS A 166 0.77 -0.44 -25.93
CA LYS A 166 2.20 -0.13 -26.01
C LYS A 166 2.38 1.10 -26.88
N GLN A 167 3.33 1.95 -26.51
CA GLN A 167 3.61 3.19 -27.27
C GLN A 167 3.79 2.91 -28.77
N ASN A 168 4.39 1.77 -29.11
CA ASN A 168 4.57 1.32 -30.49
C ASN A 168 3.25 1.10 -31.23
N ASP A 169 2.24 0.52 -30.55
CA ASP A 169 0.91 0.29 -31.16
C ASP A 169 0.20 1.61 -31.45
N ILE A 170 0.40 2.62 -30.59
CA ILE A 170 -0.16 3.98 -30.79
C ILE A 170 0.54 4.68 -31.96
N ASP A 171 1.85 4.53 -32.07
CA ASP A 171 2.63 5.15 -33.14
C ASP A 171 2.31 4.49 -34.49
N GLU A 172 2.15 3.15 -34.54
CA GLU A 172 1.70 2.42 -35.71
C GLU A 172 0.30 2.86 -36.20
N VAL A 173 -0.64 3.03 -35.26
CA VAL A 173 -1.99 3.51 -35.58
C VAL A 173 -1.95 4.94 -36.12
N ARG A 174 -1.14 5.82 -35.51
CA ARG A 174 -0.96 7.20 -36.01
C ARG A 174 -0.29 7.27 -37.38
N GLU A 175 0.68 6.41 -37.65
CA GLU A 175 1.33 6.31 -38.97
C GLU A 175 0.36 5.80 -40.02
N ALA A 176 -0.46 4.78 -39.67
CA ALA A 176 -1.50 4.27 -40.56
C ALA A 176 -2.58 5.33 -40.87
N GLU A 177 -3.00 6.12 -39.90
CA GLU A 177 -3.92 7.25 -40.10
C GLU A 177 -3.30 8.33 -41.01
N ARG A 178 -2.05 8.73 -40.78
CA ARG A 178 -1.34 9.71 -41.61
C ARG A 178 -1.18 9.23 -43.07
N ALA A 179 -0.88 7.93 -43.26
CA ALA A 179 -0.77 7.34 -44.57
C ALA A 179 -2.12 7.33 -45.33
N ARG A 180 -3.21 7.15 -44.60
CA ARG A 180 -4.58 7.18 -45.14
C ARG A 180 -5.00 8.57 -45.56
N ASP A 181 -4.67 9.58 -44.74
CA ASP A 181 -4.97 10.99 -45.04
C ASP A 181 -4.11 11.55 -46.18
N ALA A 182 -2.90 11.02 -46.41
CA ALA A 182 -2.01 11.43 -47.48
C ALA A 182 -2.32 10.77 -48.85
N GLY A 183 -3.16 9.71 -48.85
CA GLY A 183 -3.52 8.96 -50.08
C GLY A 183 -4.89 9.29 -50.67
N GLY A 184 -5.66 10.18 -50.03
CA GLY A 184 -6.97 10.66 -50.49
C GLY A 184 -6.93 12.12 -50.94
#